data_ab7a75842c0bc42c884a47059e1d19a4
#
_entry.id   ab7a75842c0bc42c884a47059e1d19a4
#
_cell.length_a   1.000
_cell.length_b   1.000
_cell.length_c   1.000
_cell.angle_alpha   90.00
_cell.angle_beta   90.00
_cell.angle_gamma   90.00
#
_symmetry.space_group_name_H-M   'P 1'
#
loop_
_entity.id
_entity.type
_entity.pdbx_description
1 polymer ?
#
loop_
_entity_poly.entity_id
_entity_poly.type
_entity_poly.pdbx_seq_one_letter_code
_entity_poly.pdbx_strand_id
1 'polypeptide(L)'
;FCSYCTIPFIRGRYHSFPYEQIAEDVEREIASGAREIVLIAQDTGRWGADLPDGRDLAWLVDTLAEAHPDTWFRVMYLQPEGATDELLSVMAARENVCSYLDIPLQHVSEPILRAMNRRGDAAAFRALIERIEAAVPDITLRTTLIAGFPGETDEQFEELLDFVSEGLFHYVG
;
A
#
# COMPACT_ATOMS: atom_id res chain seq x y z
N PHE A 1 13.42 -7.49 -0.95
CA PHE A 1 14.07 -6.37 -0.22
C PHE A 1 14.56 -5.37 -1.25
N CYS A 2 14.22 -4.09 -1.08
CA CYS A 2 14.75 -3.03 -1.94
C CYS A 2 16.25 -2.82 -1.67
N SER A 3 17.04 -2.53 -2.71
CA SER A 3 18.49 -2.45 -2.61
C SER A 3 18.98 -1.30 -1.72
N TYR A 4 18.17 -0.29 -1.52
CA TYR A 4 18.44 0.91 -0.70
C TYR A 4 17.87 0.83 0.72
N CYS A 5 17.16 -0.26 1.08
CA CYS A 5 16.42 -0.32 2.33
C CYS A 5 17.22 -1.02 3.44
N THR A 6 17.40 -0.34 4.56
CA THR A 6 18.07 -0.89 5.76
C THR A 6 17.10 -1.58 6.73
N ILE A 7 15.78 -1.44 6.53
CA ILE A 7 14.75 -1.96 7.43
C ILE A 7 14.87 -3.47 7.70
N PRO A 8 15.18 -4.34 6.71
CA PRO A 8 15.34 -5.77 6.97
C PRO A 8 16.46 -6.09 7.98
N PHE A 9 17.50 -5.26 8.03
CA PHE A 9 18.59 -5.39 9.00
C PHE A 9 18.19 -4.91 10.40
N ILE A 10 17.22 -4.00 10.50
CA ILE A 10 16.73 -3.42 11.76
C ILE A 10 15.61 -4.29 12.36
N ARG A 11 14.63 -4.69 11.53
CA ARG A 11 13.41 -5.40 11.96
C ARG A 11 13.51 -6.92 11.86
N GLY A 12 14.51 -7.44 11.12
CA GLY A 12 14.68 -8.87 10.92
C GLY A 12 13.75 -9.43 9.83
N ARG A 13 13.41 -10.72 9.99
CA ARG A 13 12.56 -11.42 9.03
C ARG A 13 11.13 -10.91 9.08
N TYR A 14 10.44 -11.03 7.95
CA TYR A 14 9.02 -10.76 7.83
C TYR A 14 8.23 -11.59 8.86
N HIS A 15 7.28 -10.95 9.52
CA HIS A 15 6.42 -11.53 10.52
C HIS A 15 5.10 -10.78 10.59
N SER A 16 3.97 -11.51 10.48
CA SER A 16 2.63 -10.98 10.70
C SER A 16 2.21 -11.16 12.15
N PHE A 17 1.67 -10.11 12.75
CA PHE A 17 1.00 -10.25 14.04
C PHE A 17 -0.30 -11.06 13.85
N PRO A 18 -0.64 -11.98 14.78
CA PRO A 18 -1.92 -12.69 14.74
C PRO A 18 -3.11 -11.72 14.76
N TYR A 19 -4.20 -12.13 14.12
CA TYR A 19 -5.44 -11.34 14.10
C TYR A 19 -5.92 -10.98 15.51
N GLU A 20 -5.89 -11.93 16.42
CA GLU A 20 -6.35 -11.78 17.80
C GLU A 20 -5.62 -10.62 18.51
N GLN A 21 -4.32 -10.51 18.30
CA GLN A 21 -3.51 -9.42 18.87
C GLN A 21 -3.89 -8.07 18.21
N ILE A 22 -4.07 -8.04 16.89
CA ILE A 22 -4.47 -6.82 16.18
C ILE A 22 -5.86 -6.37 16.65
N ALA A 23 -6.81 -7.30 16.79
CA ALA A 23 -8.16 -7.01 17.24
C ALA A 23 -8.17 -6.44 18.67
N GLU A 24 -7.41 -7.03 19.60
CA GLU A 24 -7.25 -6.51 20.95
C GLU A 24 -6.66 -5.10 20.98
N ASP A 25 -5.66 -4.82 20.12
CA ASP A 25 -5.07 -3.48 19.99
C ASP A 25 -6.11 -2.48 19.45
N VAL A 26 -6.88 -2.85 18.42
CA VAL A 26 -7.94 -2.04 17.85
C VAL A 26 -9.03 -1.73 18.89
N GLU A 27 -9.50 -2.73 19.61
CA GLU A 27 -10.51 -2.55 20.68
C GLU A 27 -10.01 -1.58 21.77
N ARG A 28 -8.77 -1.72 22.19
CA ARG A 28 -8.15 -0.83 23.19
C ARG A 28 -8.09 0.62 22.71
N GLU A 29 -7.70 0.86 21.46
CA GLU A 29 -7.62 2.19 20.89
C GLU A 29 -9.01 2.83 20.71
N ILE A 30 -9.99 2.06 20.25
CA ILE A 30 -11.40 2.50 20.15
C ILE A 30 -11.95 2.85 21.55
N ALA A 31 -11.71 2.02 22.54
CA ALA A 31 -12.13 2.27 23.92
C ALA A 31 -11.47 3.53 24.51
N SER A 32 -10.28 3.91 24.04
CA SER A 32 -9.61 5.16 24.41
C SER A 32 -10.10 6.39 23.64
N GLY A 33 -11.02 6.21 22.68
CA GLY A 33 -11.69 7.28 21.94
C GLY A 33 -11.19 7.46 20.50
N ALA A 34 -10.37 6.55 19.95
CA ALA A 34 -9.98 6.59 18.55
C ALA A 34 -11.21 6.46 17.64
N ARG A 35 -11.24 7.24 16.57
CA ARG A 35 -12.28 7.24 15.54
C ARG A 35 -11.77 6.74 14.20
N GLU A 36 -10.46 6.71 14.03
CA GLU A 36 -9.80 6.16 12.86
C GLU A 36 -8.66 5.27 13.32
N ILE A 37 -8.57 4.08 12.77
CA ILE A 37 -7.50 3.12 12.95
C ILE A 37 -6.68 3.05 11.65
N VAL A 38 -5.40 3.35 11.75
CA VAL A 38 -4.48 3.27 10.62
C VAL A 38 -3.70 1.95 10.70
N LEU A 39 -3.94 1.05 9.77
CA LEU A 39 -3.22 -0.21 9.64
C LEU A 39 -1.89 0.04 8.93
N ILE A 40 -0.79 -0.23 9.62
CA ILE A 40 0.56 0.04 9.15
C ILE A 40 1.47 -1.17 9.26
N ALA A 41 2.37 -1.32 8.29
CA ALA A 41 3.49 -2.26 8.31
C ALA A 41 4.62 -1.74 7.42
N GLN A 42 5.70 -2.49 7.28
CA GLN A 42 6.73 -2.20 6.26
C GLN A 42 6.24 -2.55 4.84
N ASP A 43 5.32 -3.49 4.75
CA ASP A 43 4.58 -3.89 3.57
C ASP A 43 3.26 -4.48 4.04
N THR A 44 2.25 -3.64 4.15
CA THR A 44 0.96 -4.02 4.73
C THR A 44 0.24 -5.04 3.86
N GLY A 45 0.42 -4.98 2.54
CA GLY A 45 -0.19 -5.91 1.58
C GLY A 45 0.21 -7.37 1.76
N ARG A 46 1.28 -7.63 2.51
CA ARG A 46 1.74 -9.01 2.77
C ARG A 46 1.24 -9.60 4.08
N TRP A 47 0.46 -8.86 4.86
CA TRP A 47 -0.06 -9.42 6.10
C TRP A 47 -0.76 -10.77 5.85
N GLY A 48 -0.46 -11.74 6.69
CA GLY A 48 -1.01 -13.09 6.59
C GLY A 48 -0.17 -14.08 5.77
N ALA A 49 0.77 -13.61 4.91
CA ALA A 49 1.55 -14.48 4.02
C ALA A 49 2.41 -15.56 4.74
N ASP A 50 2.69 -15.38 6.03
CA ASP A 50 3.41 -16.31 6.91
C ASP A 50 2.49 -17.00 7.93
N LEU A 51 1.19 -16.71 7.92
CA LEU A 51 0.20 -17.34 8.78
C LEU A 51 -0.33 -18.64 8.13
N PRO A 52 -0.60 -19.68 8.92
CA PRO A 52 -0.98 -20.99 8.38
C PRO A 52 -2.45 -21.10 7.94
N ASP A 53 -3.28 -20.11 8.29
CA ASP A 53 -4.73 -20.14 8.11
C ASP A 53 -5.20 -19.55 6.75
N GLY A 54 -4.26 -19.01 5.95
CA GLY A 54 -4.54 -18.48 4.62
C GLY A 54 -5.29 -17.14 4.61
N ARG A 55 -5.41 -16.47 5.75
CA ARG A 55 -5.96 -15.13 5.86
C ARG A 55 -5.01 -14.13 5.23
N ASP A 56 -5.55 -13.07 4.63
CA ASP A 56 -4.82 -12.00 3.97
C ASP A 56 -5.27 -10.62 4.46
N LEU A 57 -4.67 -9.57 3.91
CA LEU A 57 -5.03 -8.20 4.27
C LEU A 57 -6.49 -7.88 3.99
N ALA A 58 -7.07 -8.37 2.88
CA ALA A 58 -8.46 -8.12 2.54
C ALA A 58 -9.38 -8.70 3.62
N TRP A 59 -9.13 -9.94 4.04
CA TRP A 59 -9.86 -10.57 5.14
C TRP A 59 -9.70 -9.79 6.46
N LEU A 60 -8.49 -9.32 6.78
CA LEU A 60 -8.24 -8.53 8.00
C LEU A 60 -9.06 -7.25 8.01
N VAL A 61 -8.97 -6.47 6.93
CA VAL A 61 -9.67 -5.19 6.80
C VAL A 61 -11.18 -5.38 6.85
N ASP A 62 -11.72 -6.36 6.13
CA ASP A 62 -13.15 -6.68 6.11
C ASP A 62 -13.67 -7.05 7.51
N THR A 63 -12.95 -7.94 8.20
CA THR A 63 -13.33 -8.42 9.53
C THR A 63 -13.29 -7.30 10.58
N LEU A 64 -12.28 -6.45 10.57
CA LEU A 64 -12.19 -5.31 11.48
C LEU A 64 -13.26 -4.25 11.19
N ALA A 65 -13.50 -3.95 9.92
CA ALA A 65 -14.52 -2.97 9.51
C ALA A 65 -15.95 -3.44 9.85
N GLU A 66 -16.23 -4.73 9.69
CA GLU A 66 -17.51 -5.32 10.09
C GLU A 66 -17.74 -5.28 11.60
N ALA A 67 -16.69 -5.59 12.39
CA ALA A 67 -16.78 -5.59 13.85
C ALA A 67 -16.95 -4.17 14.45
N HIS A 68 -16.48 -3.13 13.75
CA HIS A 68 -16.45 -1.76 14.26
C HIS A 68 -17.03 -0.76 13.24
N PRO A 69 -18.33 -0.78 12.95
CA PRO A 69 -18.94 0.01 11.87
C PRO A 69 -18.84 1.54 12.08
N ASP A 70 -18.64 1.98 13.31
CA ASP A 70 -18.51 3.42 13.66
C ASP A 70 -17.06 3.92 13.66
N THR A 71 -16.10 3.08 13.23
CA THR A 71 -14.66 3.37 13.22
C THR A 71 -14.12 3.31 11.80
N TRP A 72 -13.36 4.34 11.39
CA TRP A 72 -12.69 4.37 10.10
C TRP A 72 -11.43 3.52 10.10
N PHE A 73 -11.21 2.77 9.01
CA PHE A 73 -10.01 1.98 8.79
C PHE A 73 -9.25 2.50 7.58
N ARG A 74 -7.98 2.79 7.75
CA ARG A 74 -7.08 3.23 6.68
C ARG A 74 -5.91 2.27 6.53
N VAL A 75 -5.64 1.85 5.30
CA VAL A 75 -4.47 1.04 4.94
C VAL A 75 -3.37 1.95 4.42
N MET A 76 -2.16 1.82 4.97
CA MET A 76 -0.99 2.58 4.57
C MET A 76 0.17 1.65 4.18
N TYR A 77 1.11 2.18 3.39
CA TYR A 77 2.36 1.49 3.01
C TYR A 77 2.12 0.19 2.23
N LEU A 78 1.30 0.29 1.19
CA LEU A 78 0.94 -0.83 0.32
C LEU A 78 1.92 -0.89 -0.87
N GLN A 79 2.56 -2.03 -1.10
CA GLN A 79 3.29 -2.23 -2.35
C GLN A 79 2.30 -2.40 -3.52
N PRO A 80 2.70 -2.13 -4.79
CA PRO A 80 1.81 -2.27 -5.95
C PRO A 80 1.09 -3.63 -6.01
N GLU A 81 1.80 -4.71 -5.67
CA GLU A 81 1.25 -6.06 -5.67
C GLU A 81 0.22 -6.32 -4.56
N GLY A 82 0.22 -5.48 -3.52
CA GLY A 82 -0.73 -5.56 -2.41
C GLY A 82 -2.11 -4.97 -2.72
N ALA A 83 -2.26 -4.19 -3.79
CA ALA A 83 -3.56 -3.71 -4.25
C ALA A 83 -4.31 -4.82 -5.00
N THR A 84 -4.70 -5.88 -4.27
CA THR A 84 -5.41 -7.03 -4.83
C THR A 84 -6.88 -6.72 -5.10
N ASP A 85 -7.52 -7.50 -5.98
CA ASP A 85 -8.95 -7.31 -6.31
C ASP A 85 -9.84 -7.57 -5.08
N GLU A 86 -9.41 -8.47 -4.19
CA GLU A 86 -10.09 -8.76 -2.93
C GLU A 86 -10.06 -7.53 -2.00
N LEU A 87 -8.90 -6.89 -1.82
CA LEU A 87 -8.78 -5.68 -1.01
C LEU A 87 -9.60 -4.53 -1.60
N LEU A 88 -9.52 -4.32 -2.92
CA LEU A 88 -10.29 -3.28 -3.60
C LEU A 88 -11.81 -3.51 -3.47
N SER A 89 -12.24 -4.78 -3.53
CA SER A 89 -13.65 -5.15 -3.31
C SER A 89 -14.13 -4.82 -1.90
N VAL A 90 -13.30 -5.06 -0.87
CA VAL A 90 -13.59 -4.69 0.51
C VAL A 90 -13.69 -3.16 0.64
N MET A 91 -12.73 -2.42 0.07
CA MET A 91 -12.73 -0.96 0.10
C MET A 91 -13.97 -0.36 -0.58
N ALA A 92 -14.44 -0.97 -1.66
CA ALA A 92 -15.65 -0.54 -2.36
C ALA A 92 -16.95 -0.89 -1.60
N ALA A 93 -16.94 -1.97 -0.82
CA ALA A 93 -18.13 -2.47 -0.13
C ALA A 93 -18.33 -1.89 1.28
N ARG A 94 -17.26 -1.50 1.97
CA ARG A 94 -17.30 -1.02 3.35
C ARG A 94 -17.18 0.49 3.43
N GLU A 95 -18.25 1.18 3.82
CA GLU A 95 -18.29 2.65 3.95
C GLU A 95 -17.27 3.20 4.97
N ASN A 96 -16.89 2.40 5.96
CA ASN A 96 -15.92 2.75 6.99
C ASN A 96 -14.48 2.35 6.68
N VAL A 97 -14.21 1.86 5.47
CA VAL A 97 -12.84 1.70 4.95
C VAL A 97 -12.51 2.89 4.06
N CYS A 98 -11.46 3.62 4.40
CA CYS A 98 -11.09 4.84 3.69
C CYS A 98 -10.76 4.55 2.21
N SER A 99 -11.40 5.26 1.28
CA SER A 99 -11.05 5.26 -0.15
C SER A 99 -9.73 6.00 -0.37
N TYR A 100 -8.65 5.45 0.18
CA TYR A 100 -7.30 6.02 0.16
C TYR A 100 -6.26 4.91 0.10
N LEU A 101 -5.30 5.02 -0.82
CA LEU A 101 -4.15 4.13 -0.90
C LEU A 101 -2.85 4.92 -1.02
N ASP A 102 -1.85 4.53 -0.23
CA ASP A 102 -0.47 5.00 -0.32
C ASP A 102 0.39 3.87 -0.91
N ILE A 103 0.76 4.04 -2.20
CA ILE A 103 1.48 3.03 -2.99
C ILE A 103 2.80 3.64 -3.46
N PRO A 104 3.91 3.48 -2.71
CA PRO A 104 5.21 4.00 -3.09
C PRO A 104 5.76 3.27 -4.32
N LEU A 105 5.69 3.89 -5.50
CA LEU A 105 6.22 3.34 -6.75
C LEU A 105 7.76 3.43 -6.80
N GLN A 106 8.31 4.47 -6.22
CA GLN A 106 9.73 4.84 -6.15
C GLN A 106 10.30 5.36 -7.47
N HIS A 107 10.00 4.75 -8.61
CA HIS A 107 10.38 5.16 -9.95
C HIS A 107 9.42 4.53 -10.96
N VAL A 108 9.54 4.88 -12.26
CA VAL A 108 8.75 4.28 -13.35
C VAL A 108 9.62 3.66 -14.44
N SER A 109 10.91 4.01 -14.48
CA SER A 109 11.87 3.43 -15.43
C SER A 109 12.26 2.01 -14.98
N GLU A 110 12.00 1.01 -15.82
CA GLU A 110 12.27 -0.40 -15.51
C GLU A 110 13.74 -0.67 -15.10
N PRO A 111 14.77 -0.12 -15.77
CA PRO A 111 16.16 -0.31 -15.36
C PRO A 111 16.45 0.19 -13.95
N ILE A 112 15.88 1.34 -13.55
CA ILE A 112 16.04 1.90 -12.19
C ILE A 112 15.29 1.05 -11.18
N LEU A 113 14.04 0.68 -11.46
CA LEU A 113 13.28 -0.22 -10.58
C LEU A 113 14.00 -1.56 -10.38
N ARG A 114 14.59 -2.11 -11.43
CA ARG A 114 15.41 -3.34 -11.34
C ARG A 114 16.66 -3.13 -10.46
N ALA A 115 17.34 -1.99 -10.58
CA ALA A 115 18.46 -1.63 -9.71
C ALA A 115 18.03 -1.42 -8.25
N MET A 116 16.80 -0.95 -8.02
CA MET A 116 16.16 -0.87 -6.71
C MET A 116 15.69 -2.24 -6.17
N ASN A 117 15.84 -3.33 -6.94
CA ASN A 117 15.26 -4.63 -6.68
C ASN A 117 13.72 -4.58 -6.57
N ARG A 118 13.10 -3.81 -7.47
CA ARG A 118 11.65 -3.66 -7.60
C ARG A 118 11.21 -4.07 -9.01
N ARG A 119 9.91 -4.28 -9.18
CA ARG A 119 9.29 -4.65 -10.46
C ARG A 119 8.33 -3.58 -10.91
N GLY A 120 8.09 -3.52 -12.21
CA GLY A 120 7.15 -2.61 -12.84
C GLY A 120 7.82 -1.71 -13.86
N ASP A 121 7.00 -0.92 -14.48
CA ASP A 121 7.32 0.16 -15.42
C ASP A 121 6.15 1.13 -15.48
N ALA A 122 6.28 2.22 -16.22
CA ALA A 122 5.24 3.23 -16.37
C ALA A 122 3.91 2.65 -16.90
N ALA A 123 3.95 1.69 -17.84
CA ALA A 123 2.74 1.11 -18.42
C ALA A 123 2.01 0.21 -17.40
N ALA A 124 2.75 -0.63 -16.67
CA ALA A 124 2.20 -1.47 -15.62
C ALA A 124 1.57 -0.65 -14.49
N PHE A 125 2.19 0.49 -14.13
CA PHE A 125 1.63 1.35 -13.09
C PHE A 125 0.40 2.12 -13.54
N ARG A 126 0.31 2.58 -14.82
CA ARG A 126 -0.94 3.14 -15.35
C ARG A 126 -2.07 2.11 -15.30
N ALA A 127 -1.82 0.88 -15.75
CA ALA A 127 -2.82 -0.18 -15.70
C ALA A 127 -3.26 -0.53 -14.26
N LEU A 128 -2.32 -0.47 -13.29
CA LEU A 128 -2.65 -0.64 -11.88
C LEU A 128 -3.57 0.48 -11.38
N ILE A 129 -3.27 1.73 -11.69
CA ILE A 129 -4.06 2.90 -11.27
C ILE A 129 -5.45 2.83 -11.88
N GLU A 130 -5.57 2.59 -13.19
CA GLU A 130 -6.86 2.42 -13.87
C GLU A 130 -7.72 1.32 -13.24
N ARG A 131 -7.11 0.20 -12.87
CA ARG A 131 -7.80 -0.90 -12.18
C ARG A 131 -8.29 -0.49 -10.79
N ILE A 132 -7.47 0.23 -10.04
CA ILE A 132 -7.83 0.71 -8.70
C ILE A 132 -9.00 1.71 -8.79
N GLU A 133 -8.93 2.69 -9.68
CA GLU A 133 -9.97 3.70 -9.88
C GLU A 133 -11.29 3.10 -10.38
N ALA A 134 -11.22 2.08 -11.25
CA ALA A 134 -12.40 1.36 -11.71
C ALA A 134 -13.09 0.55 -10.59
N ALA A 135 -12.31 0.02 -9.64
CA ALA A 135 -12.83 -0.78 -8.54
C ALA A 135 -13.36 0.07 -7.38
N VAL A 136 -12.69 1.19 -7.07
CA VAL A 136 -13.04 2.08 -5.95
C VAL A 136 -13.18 3.51 -6.50
N PRO A 137 -14.39 3.92 -6.89
CA PRO A 137 -14.64 5.29 -7.36
C PRO A 137 -14.23 6.34 -6.30
N ASP A 138 -13.72 7.47 -6.77
CA ASP A 138 -13.29 8.60 -5.93
C ASP A 138 -12.14 8.27 -4.94
N ILE A 139 -11.35 7.23 -5.24
CA ILE A 139 -10.20 6.88 -4.42
C ILE A 139 -9.14 7.97 -4.45
N THR A 140 -8.57 8.29 -3.31
CA THR A 140 -7.41 9.17 -3.19
C THR A 140 -6.13 8.34 -3.25
N LEU A 141 -5.29 8.59 -4.24
CA LEU A 141 -4.02 7.92 -4.44
C LEU A 141 -2.84 8.81 -4.03
N ARG A 142 -1.95 8.24 -3.25
CA ARG A 142 -0.65 8.81 -2.89
C ARG A 142 0.47 7.91 -3.35
N THR A 143 1.57 8.50 -3.82
CA THR A 143 2.81 7.79 -4.12
C THR A 143 4.02 8.50 -3.52
N THR A 144 5.13 7.78 -3.45
CA THR A 144 6.45 8.33 -3.10
C THR A 144 7.43 7.89 -4.19
N LEU A 145 8.28 8.83 -4.62
CA LEU A 145 9.25 8.64 -5.69
C LEU A 145 10.66 8.97 -5.21
N ILE A 146 11.65 8.39 -5.85
CA ILE A 146 13.07 8.68 -5.62
C ILE A 146 13.66 9.17 -6.94
N ALA A 147 14.10 10.42 -6.97
CA ALA A 147 14.92 10.98 -8.04
C ALA A 147 16.38 11.01 -7.62
N GLY A 148 17.32 10.88 -8.57
CA GLY A 148 18.74 10.84 -8.30
C GLY A 148 19.24 9.49 -7.76
N PHE A 149 18.54 8.39 -8.08
CA PHE A 149 19.02 7.07 -7.71
C PHE A 149 20.36 6.77 -8.42
N PRO A 150 21.34 6.12 -7.76
CA PRO A 150 22.64 5.84 -8.38
C PRO A 150 22.51 5.13 -9.74
N GLY A 151 23.02 5.77 -10.78
CA GLY A 151 22.96 5.28 -12.16
C GLY A 151 21.75 5.77 -12.97
N GLU A 152 20.86 6.58 -12.39
CA GLU A 152 19.79 7.26 -13.11
C GLU A 152 20.36 8.23 -14.15
N THR A 153 19.81 8.21 -15.36
CA THR A 153 20.15 9.15 -16.44
C THR A 153 19.12 10.26 -16.55
N ASP A 154 19.47 11.34 -17.26
CA ASP A 154 18.56 12.45 -17.51
C ASP A 154 17.29 11.98 -18.24
N GLU A 155 17.40 11.04 -19.19
CA GLU A 155 16.25 10.49 -19.92
C GLU A 155 15.32 9.69 -18.99
N GLN A 156 15.86 8.97 -18.01
CA GLN A 156 15.06 8.23 -17.04
C GLN A 156 14.37 9.15 -16.02
N PHE A 157 15.02 10.24 -15.66
CA PHE A 157 14.40 11.30 -14.86
C PHE A 157 13.27 12.00 -15.63
N GLU A 158 13.46 12.31 -16.91
CA GLU A 158 12.40 12.90 -17.77
C GLU A 158 11.21 11.93 -17.90
N GLU A 159 11.45 10.61 -18.06
CA GLU A 159 10.38 9.59 -18.04
C GLU A 159 9.57 9.64 -16.74
N LEU A 160 10.24 9.81 -15.58
CA LEU A 160 9.58 9.95 -14.29
C LEU A 160 8.77 11.24 -14.20
N LEU A 161 9.33 12.35 -14.69
CA LEU A 161 8.69 13.66 -14.68
C LEU A 161 7.44 13.68 -15.59
N ASP A 162 7.53 13.08 -16.77
CA ASP A 162 6.40 12.93 -17.69
C ASP A 162 5.27 12.14 -17.02
N PHE A 163 5.59 11.01 -16.38
CA PHE A 163 4.61 10.19 -15.67
C PHE A 163 3.92 10.96 -14.52
N VAL A 164 4.66 11.73 -13.73
CA VAL A 164 4.08 12.57 -12.67
C VAL A 164 3.17 13.66 -13.26
N SER A 165 3.55 14.21 -14.41
CA SER A 165 2.78 15.26 -15.09
C SER A 165 1.43 14.80 -15.65
N GLU A 166 1.19 13.50 -15.75
CA GLU A 166 -0.11 12.92 -16.12
C GLU A 166 -1.19 13.15 -15.03
N GLY A 167 -0.78 13.50 -13.81
CA GLY A 167 -1.73 13.84 -12.75
C GLY A 167 -2.49 12.64 -12.17
N LEU A 168 -1.94 11.44 -12.27
CA LEU A 168 -2.56 10.18 -11.80
C LEU A 168 -2.65 10.06 -10.28
N PHE A 169 -1.90 10.86 -9.54
CA PHE A 169 -1.88 10.83 -8.08
C PHE A 169 -2.34 12.16 -7.50
N HIS A 170 -3.09 12.09 -6.42
CA HIS A 170 -3.51 13.25 -5.65
C HIS A 170 -2.37 13.82 -4.80
N TYR A 171 -1.45 12.95 -4.34
CA TYR A 171 -0.29 13.33 -3.55
C TYR A 171 0.95 12.60 -4.05
N VAL A 172 2.03 13.34 -4.27
CA VAL A 172 3.36 12.83 -4.64
C VAL A 172 4.38 13.36 -3.64
N GLY A 173 5.16 12.46 -3.04
CA GLY A 173 6.23 12.78 -2.10
C GLY A 173 7.60 12.30 -2.59
#